data_61070c92eef2d64c1463f050381dbd4b
#
_entry.id   61070c92eef2d64c1463f050381dbd4b
#
_cell.length_a   1.000
_cell.length_b   1.000
_cell.length_c   1.000
_cell.angle_alpha   90.00
_cell.angle_beta   90.00
_cell.angle_gamma   90.00
#
_symmetry.space_group_name_H-M   'P 1'
#
loop_
_entity.id
_entity.type
_entity.pdbx_description
1 polymer ?
#
loop_
_entity_poly.entity_id
_entity_poly.type
_entity_poly.pdbx_seq_one_letter_code
_entity_poly.pdbx_strand_id
1 'polypeptide(L)'
;DEKPAKFLSRAIAALSIVQKCGLDCDIASQNITDGYHDMGIDAVYNDTAQKKLFLIQSKWRSDGNGGITQDEINTFVEGVRRCLNFDFDGCNKKLQAKKQEISDAIRDMDYQIEMIFCHTGNQAANEYALRPVNDLLKSVNDDESTDLLVFTELKLQDLYDYLANGQTSDNIILDDVLLSNWGIVDNPYRAYYGTIPVSAIGEWYKQYGNRLFAKNIRYYKGSTDVNQGIKDVLINEPEKFFYYNNGIKILCQRITKKAAYSTGRDVGLFALEGVSVVN
;
A
#
# COMPACT_ATOMS: atom_id res chain seq x y z
N ASP A 1 -4.23 32.78 -0.72
CA ASP A 1 -3.60 32.25 -1.94
C ASP A 1 -2.36 31.44 -1.55
N GLU A 2 -2.44 30.12 -1.68
CA GLU A 2 -1.34 29.23 -1.40
C GLU A 2 -0.29 29.29 -2.52
N LYS A 3 1.01 29.28 -2.16
CA LYS A 3 2.07 29.21 -3.18
C LYS A 3 1.95 27.90 -3.96
N PRO A 4 1.99 27.91 -5.31
CA PRO A 4 1.81 26.70 -6.13
C PRO A 4 2.74 25.53 -5.73
N ALA A 5 4.00 25.84 -5.39
CA ALA A 5 4.97 24.82 -4.95
C ALA A 5 4.55 24.08 -3.67
N LYS A 6 3.87 24.76 -2.74
CA LYS A 6 3.34 24.13 -1.53
C LYS A 6 2.21 23.15 -1.86
N PHE A 7 1.27 23.59 -2.68
CA PHE A 7 0.18 22.75 -3.15
C PHE A 7 0.72 21.50 -3.86
N LEU A 8 1.69 21.68 -4.78
CA LEU A 8 2.29 20.58 -5.52
C LEU A 8 3.06 19.60 -4.61
N SER A 9 3.77 20.10 -3.60
CA SER A 9 4.41 19.25 -2.60
C SER A 9 3.38 18.36 -1.87
N ARG A 10 2.28 18.93 -1.40
CA ARG A 10 1.17 18.15 -0.80
C ARG A 10 0.56 17.15 -1.78
N ALA A 11 0.40 17.55 -3.04
CA ALA A 11 -0.15 16.66 -4.07
C ALA A 11 0.72 15.42 -4.29
N ILE A 12 2.06 15.57 -4.33
CA ILE A 12 2.95 14.39 -4.45
C ILE A 12 3.01 13.57 -3.17
N ALA A 13 2.84 14.17 -1.97
CA ALA A 13 2.68 13.41 -0.74
C ALA A 13 1.41 12.54 -0.77
N ALA A 14 0.26 13.11 -1.18
CA ALA A 14 -0.97 12.34 -1.37
C ALA A 14 -0.81 11.26 -2.45
N LEU A 15 -0.16 11.60 -3.59
CA LEU A 15 0.11 10.66 -4.67
C LEU A 15 0.95 9.46 -4.21
N SER A 16 1.92 9.68 -3.32
CA SER A 16 2.72 8.59 -2.77
C SER A 16 1.88 7.62 -1.92
N ILE A 17 0.88 8.11 -1.17
CA ILE A 17 -0.10 7.26 -0.48
C ILE A 17 -0.95 6.47 -1.48
N VAL A 18 -1.46 7.16 -2.52
CA VAL A 18 -2.24 6.50 -3.59
C VAL A 18 -1.41 5.39 -4.25
N GLN A 19 -0.16 5.68 -4.59
CA GLN A 19 0.75 4.72 -5.23
C GLN A 19 1.06 3.50 -4.33
N LYS A 20 1.30 3.73 -3.04
CA LYS A 20 1.68 2.66 -2.11
C LYS A 20 0.50 1.82 -1.65
N CYS A 21 -0.65 2.44 -1.45
CA CYS A 21 -1.79 1.82 -0.79
C CYS A 21 -2.99 1.60 -1.72
N GLY A 22 -2.96 2.13 -2.95
CA GLY A 22 -4.07 2.02 -3.90
C GLY A 22 -5.34 2.73 -3.46
N LEU A 23 -5.20 3.80 -2.68
CA LEU A 23 -6.32 4.57 -2.19
C LEU A 23 -6.85 5.55 -3.24
N ASP A 24 -8.09 5.98 -3.04
CA ASP A 24 -8.63 7.13 -3.74
C ASP A 24 -7.90 8.43 -3.35
N CYS A 25 -7.77 9.37 -4.29
CA CYS A 25 -7.09 10.65 -4.06
C CYS A 25 -7.74 11.48 -2.95
N ASP A 26 -9.06 11.42 -2.80
CA ASP A 26 -9.79 12.14 -1.77
C ASP A 26 -9.44 11.60 -0.38
N ILE A 27 -9.35 10.29 -0.23
CA ILE A 27 -8.92 9.65 1.03
C ILE A 27 -7.46 9.98 1.32
N ALA A 28 -6.57 9.87 0.33
CA ALA A 28 -5.16 10.17 0.49
C ALA A 28 -4.93 11.63 0.93
N SER A 29 -5.69 12.58 0.35
CA SER A 29 -5.58 14.01 0.66
C SER A 29 -5.94 14.35 2.12
N GLN A 30 -6.82 13.57 2.76
CA GLN A 30 -7.20 13.76 4.17
C GLN A 30 -6.09 13.41 5.15
N ASN A 31 -5.03 12.75 4.67
CA ASN A 31 -3.90 12.30 5.48
C ASN A 31 -2.69 13.26 5.42
N ILE A 32 -2.86 14.43 4.81
CA ILE A 32 -1.82 15.47 4.71
C ILE A 32 -1.69 16.22 6.04
N THR A 33 -0.49 16.17 6.59
CA THR A 33 -0.11 16.86 7.84
C THR A 33 0.74 18.11 7.61
N ASP A 34 1.20 18.34 6.35
CA ASP A 34 2.04 19.49 5.97
C ASP A 34 1.51 20.82 6.51
N GLY A 35 2.41 21.59 7.07
CA GLY A 35 2.17 22.89 7.65
C GLY A 35 3.37 23.43 8.43
N TYR A 36 3.17 24.53 9.12
CA TYR A 36 4.20 25.04 10.04
C TYR A 36 4.32 24.06 11.22
N HIS A 37 5.53 23.68 11.60
CA HIS A 37 5.81 22.72 12.70
C HIS A 37 5.27 21.29 12.45
N ASP A 38 5.30 20.81 11.21
CA ASP A 38 4.96 19.42 10.86
C ASP A 38 6.06 18.39 11.18
N MET A 39 7.17 18.84 11.76
CA MET A 39 8.34 18.02 12.09
C MET A 39 8.99 17.36 10.85
N GLY A 40 8.77 17.92 9.64
CA GLY A 40 9.21 17.29 8.39
C GLY A 40 8.41 16.06 7.99
N ILE A 41 7.17 15.94 8.49
CA ILE A 41 6.24 14.87 8.12
C ILE A 41 5.03 15.50 7.44
N ASP A 42 5.03 15.45 6.12
CA ASP A 42 4.03 16.10 5.27
C ASP A 42 2.73 15.29 5.15
N ALA A 43 2.80 13.97 5.35
CA ALA A 43 1.63 13.10 5.40
C ALA A 43 1.85 11.89 6.32
N VAL A 44 0.74 11.39 6.89
CA VAL A 44 0.71 10.18 7.72
C VAL A 44 -0.47 9.32 7.30
N TYR A 45 -0.22 8.08 6.94
CA TYR A 45 -1.28 7.12 6.65
C TYR A 45 -1.05 5.81 7.41
N ASN A 46 -2.09 5.32 8.06
CA ASN A 46 -2.08 4.05 8.77
C ASN A 46 -2.94 3.02 8.01
N ASP A 47 -2.30 2.06 7.38
CA ASP A 47 -2.97 0.90 6.79
C ASP A 47 -3.12 -0.20 7.85
N THR A 48 -4.23 -0.16 8.56
CA THR A 48 -4.53 -1.13 9.62
C THR A 48 -4.71 -2.55 9.09
N ALA A 49 -5.08 -2.70 7.82
CA ALA A 49 -5.28 -4.01 7.21
C ALA A 49 -3.95 -4.69 6.88
N GLN A 50 -2.95 -3.92 6.44
CA GLN A 50 -1.61 -4.42 6.18
C GLN A 50 -0.66 -4.30 7.38
N LYS A 51 -1.10 -3.71 8.48
CA LYS A 51 -0.25 -3.40 9.63
C LYS A 51 0.96 -2.54 9.22
N LYS A 52 0.70 -1.47 8.46
CA LYS A 52 1.75 -0.54 7.99
C LYS A 52 1.41 0.90 8.32
N LEU A 53 2.38 1.58 8.91
CA LEU A 53 2.33 3.03 9.14
C LEU A 53 3.27 3.72 8.16
N PHE A 54 2.73 4.63 7.35
CA PHE A 54 3.50 5.43 6.40
C PHE A 54 3.73 6.83 6.97
N LEU A 55 5.00 7.22 7.09
CA LEU A 55 5.45 8.56 7.44
C LEU A 55 6.12 9.17 6.22
N ILE A 56 5.61 10.28 5.71
CA ILE A 56 5.94 10.78 4.38
C ILE A 56 6.44 12.20 4.46
N GLN A 57 7.59 12.47 3.82
CA GLN A 57 8.04 13.81 3.47
C GLN A 57 8.05 13.98 1.95
N SER A 58 7.73 15.19 1.49
CA SER A 58 7.61 15.51 0.08
C SER A 58 8.36 16.79 -0.29
N LYS A 59 8.95 16.81 -1.49
CA LYS A 59 9.65 18.00 -2.03
C LYS A 59 9.35 18.18 -3.51
N TRP A 60 8.67 19.27 -3.84
CA TRP A 60 8.48 19.67 -5.22
C TRP A 60 9.72 20.40 -5.74
N ARG A 61 10.32 19.90 -6.82
CA ARG A 61 11.39 20.52 -7.60
C ARG A 61 10.79 21.05 -8.90
N SER A 62 10.73 22.36 -9.06
CA SER A 62 10.04 23.00 -10.21
C SER A 62 10.73 22.72 -11.56
N ASP A 63 12.03 22.49 -11.53
CA ASP A 63 12.86 22.20 -12.71
C ASP A 63 13.08 20.70 -12.94
N GLY A 64 12.56 19.83 -12.05
CA GLY A 64 12.74 18.39 -12.12
C GLY A 64 14.18 17.91 -11.85
N ASN A 65 15.09 18.78 -11.39
CA ASN A 65 16.49 18.47 -11.20
C ASN A 65 16.86 18.24 -9.74
N GLY A 66 17.98 17.52 -9.55
CA GLY A 66 18.56 17.25 -8.25
C GLY A 66 17.91 16.05 -7.53
N GLY A 67 18.33 15.85 -6.30
CA GLY A 67 17.86 14.81 -5.39
C GLY A 67 17.51 15.41 -4.03
N ILE A 68 17.60 14.58 -3.01
CA ILE A 68 17.35 14.96 -1.63
C ILE A 68 18.64 15.56 -1.05
N THR A 69 18.51 16.68 -0.35
CA THR A 69 19.64 17.28 0.39
C THR A 69 19.79 16.65 1.78
N GLN A 70 20.97 16.77 2.35
CA GLN A 70 21.23 16.25 3.70
C GLN A 70 20.36 16.95 4.77
N ASP A 71 20.11 18.26 4.62
CA ASP A 71 19.28 19.00 5.57
C ASP A 71 17.82 18.54 5.54
N GLU A 72 17.30 18.23 4.34
CA GLU A 72 15.96 17.69 4.18
C GLU A 72 15.82 16.31 4.82
N ILE A 73 16.80 15.45 4.61
CA ILE A 73 16.85 14.13 5.24
C ILE A 73 16.98 14.23 6.76
N ASN A 74 17.87 15.09 7.26
CA ASN A 74 18.01 15.30 8.71
C ASN A 74 16.70 15.73 9.36
N THR A 75 15.97 16.66 8.73
CA THR A 75 14.68 17.13 9.23
C THR A 75 13.66 15.99 9.28
N PHE A 76 13.59 15.19 8.24
CA PHE A 76 12.67 14.05 8.17
C PHE A 76 13.01 12.96 9.20
N VAL A 77 14.28 12.56 9.26
CA VAL A 77 14.78 11.55 10.21
C VAL A 77 14.52 11.99 11.65
N GLU A 78 14.73 13.27 11.97
CA GLU A 78 14.44 13.81 13.30
C GLU A 78 12.94 13.75 13.60
N GLY A 79 12.08 14.11 12.64
CA GLY A 79 10.63 13.98 12.80
C GLY A 79 10.18 12.54 13.05
N VAL A 80 10.71 11.59 12.29
CA VAL A 80 10.44 10.16 12.51
C VAL A 80 10.95 9.71 13.88
N ARG A 81 12.15 10.10 14.27
CA ARG A 81 12.72 9.78 15.60
C ARG A 81 11.83 10.30 16.74
N ARG A 82 11.29 11.51 16.61
CA ARG A 82 10.33 12.07 17.56
C ARG A 82 9.04 11.24 17.61
N CYS A 83 8.50 10.83 16.48
CA CYS A 83 7.34 9.93 16.45
C CYS A 83 7.61 8.61 17.16
N LEU A 84 8.78 7.98 16.90
CA LEU A 84 9.20 6.73 17.56
C LEU A 84 9.35 6.89 19.09
N ASN A 85 9.75 8.08 19.55
CA ASN A 85 9.85 8.41 20.97
C ASN A 85 8.55 8.98 21.56
N PHE A 86 7.44 8.96 20.83
CA PHE A 86 6.15 9.54 21.24
C PHE A 86 6.20 11.03 21.59
N ASP A 87 7.20 11.76 21.09
CA ASP A 87 7.37 13.20 21.29
C ASP A 87 6.67 13.99 20.18
N PHE A 88 5.51 14.52 20.51
CA PHE A 88 4.70 15.38 19.64
C PHE A 88 4.63 16.82 20.13
N ASP A 89 5.52 17.22 21.04
CA ASP A 89 5.49 18.56 21.62
C ASP A 89 5.82 19.64 20.57
N GLY A 90 4.99 20.68 20.51
CA GLY A 90 5.16 21.78 19.56
C GLY A 90 4.84 21.43 18.08
N CYS A 91 4.37 20.22 17.76
CA CYS A 91 3.95 19.92 16.41
C CYS A 91 2.61 20.60 16.06
N ASN A 92 2.32 20.71 14.76
CA ASN A 92 1.09 21.33 14.28
C ASN A 92 -0.17 20.50 14.63
N LYS A 93 -1.34 21.16 14.55
CA LYS A 93 -2.63 20.54 14.93
C LYS A 93 -2.97 19.29 14.10
N LYS A 94 -2.55 19.23 12.84
CA LYS A 94 -2.84 18.09 11.96
C LYS A 94 -2.05 16.84 12.38
N LEU A 95 -0.77 17.02 12.65
CA LEU A 95 0.08 15.94 13.13
C LEU A 95 -0.30 15.55 14.57
N GLN A 96 -0.69 16.52 15.40
CA GLN A 96 -1.21 16.27 16.74
C GLN A 96 -2.49 15.41 16.72
N ALA A 97 -3.36 15.62 15.73
CA ALA A 97 -4.57 14.80 15.54
C ALA A 97 -4.23 13.32 15.18
N LYS A 98 -3.07 13.09 14.57
CA LYS A 98 -2.55 11.74 14.23
C LYS A 98 -1.76 11.07 15.35
N LYS A 99 -1.50 11.79 16.46
CA LYS A 99 -0.67 11.29 17.57
C LYS A 99 -1.09 9.92 18.08
N GLN A 100 -2.37 9.71 18.34
CA GLN A 100 -2.87 8.44 18.89
C GLN A 100 -2.68 7.31 17.87
N GLU A 101 -3.06 7.54 16.63
CA GLU A 101 -2.93 6.60 15.51
C GLU A 101 -1.47 6.16 15.29
N ILE A 102 -0.54 7.11 15.29
CA ILE A 102 0.90 6.84 15.19
C ILE A 102 1.38 6.05 16.39
N SER A 103 0.99 6.47 17.61
CA SER A 103 1.46 5.83 18.84
C SER A 103 0.95 4.40 18.97
N ASP A 104 -0.27 4.11 18.57
CA ASP A 104 -0.83 2.77 18.61
C ASP A 104 -0.15 1.85 17.58
N ALA A 105 0.11 2.34 16.38
CA ALA A 105 0.85 1.59 15.37
C ALA A 105 2.30 1.26 15.82
N ILE A 106 3.00 2.21 16.45
CA ILE A 106 4.37 1.98 16.93
C ILE A 106 4.43 0.97 18.10
N ARG A 107 3.38 0.89 18.93
CA ARG A 107 3.32 -0.07 20.06
C ARG A 107 2.94 -1.48 19.61
N ASP A 108 2.35 -1.64 18.45
CA ASP A 108 1.96 -2.93 17.91
C ASP A 108 3.14 -3.56 17.16
N MET A 109 3.74 -4.60 17.74
CA MET A 109 4.93 -5.28 17.19
C MET A 109 4.69 -5.95 15.84
N ASP A 110 3.44 -6.10 15.41
CA ASP A 110 3.10 -6.62 14.08
C ASP A 110 3.17 -5.54 12.99
N TYR A 111 3.33 -4.26 13.36
CA TYR A 111 3.40 -3.16 12.40
C TYR A 111 4.80 -3.01 11.83
N GLN A 112 4.82 -2.66 10.55
CA GLN A 112 5.99 -2.09 9.89
C GLN A 112 5.80 -0.60 9.67
N ILE A 113 6.81 0.20 9.95
CA ILE A 113 6.83 1.64 9.70
C ILE A 113 7.62 1.90 8.42
N GLU A 114 6.99 2.50 7.42
CA GLU A 114 7.65 2.87 6.18
C GLU A 114 7.86 4.39 6.11
N MET A 115 9.12 4.80 6.12
CA MET A 115 9.55 6.17 5.88
C MET A 115 9.59 6.40 4.37
N ILE A 116 8.79 7.32 3.83
CA ILE A 116 8.79 7.65 2.41
C ILE A 116 9.29 9.08 2.21
N PHE A 117 10.32 9.25 1.42
CA PHE A 117 10.71 10.57 0.91
C PHE A 117 10.37 10.65 -0.57
N CYS A 118 9.37 11.43 -0.93
CA CYS A 118 8.96 11.61 -2.32
C CYS A 118 9.37 12.99 -2.86
N HIS A 119 9.92 13.03 -4.08
CA HIS A 119 10.34 14.29 -4.68
C HIS A 119 10.28 14.24 -6.21
N THR A 120 10.17 15.40 -6.83
CA THR A 120 10.17 15.54 -8.30
C THR A 120 11.54 15.81 -8.89
N GLY A 121 12.61 15.51 -8.17
CA GLY A 121 13.97 15.53 -8.72
C GLY A 121 14.31 14.23 -9.45
N ASN A 122 15.24 14.30 -10.38
CA ASN A 122 15.68 13.19 -11.24
C ASN A 122 16.86 12.37 -10.72
N GLN A 123 17.47 12.79 -9.62
CA GLN A 123 18.64 12.14 -9.03
C GLN A 123 18.25 11.41 -7.74
N ALA A 124 18.73 10.19 -7.57
CA ALA A 124 18.62 9.49 -6.30
C ALA A 124 19.46 10.17 -5.22
N ALA A 125 19.05 10.03 -3.96
CA ALA A 125 19.85 10.44 -2.82
C ALA A 125 21.21 9.71 -2.85
N ASN A 126 22.29 10.46 -2.63
CA ASN A 126 23.60 9.84 -2.55
C ASN A 126 23.80 9.19 -1.16
N GLU A 127 24.76 8.28 -1.09
CA GLU A 127 25.06 7.52 0.13
C GLU A 127 25.36 8.43 1.34
N TYR A 128 25.97 9.57 1.12
CA TYR A 128 26.29 10.52 2.18
C TYR A 128 25.03 11.18 2.75
N ALA A 129 24.09 11.56 1.90
CA ALA A 129 22.80 12.11 2.32
C ALA A 129 21.95 11.07 3.09
N LEU A 130 22.08 9.79 2.75
CA LEU A 130 21.32 8.70 3.39
C LEU A 130 21.92 8.22 4.71
N ARG A 131 23.08 8.69 5.15
CA ARG A 131 23.68 8.28 6.44
C ARG A 131 22.71 8.39 7.62
N PRO A 132 22.01 9.51 7.84
CA PRO A 132 21.08 9.63 8.97
C PRO A 132 19.94 8.60 8.92
N VAL A 133 19.47 8.26 7.72
CA VAL A 133 18.47 7.19 7.51
C VAL A 133 19.05 5.84 7.93
N ASN A 134 20.23 5.50 7.38
CA ASN A 134 20.90 4.23 7.67
C ASN A 134 21.22 4.06 9.16
N ASP A 135 21.61 5.15 9.84
CA ASP A 135 21.87 5.14 11.27
C ASP A 135 20.58 4.92 12.07
N LEU A 136 19.48 5.54 11.64
CA LEU A 136 18.16 5.31 12.27
C LEU A 136 17.68 3.87 12.05
N LEU A 137 17.75 3.36 10.81
CA LEU A 137 17.36 1.98 10.50
C LEU A 137 18.14 0.97 11.34
N LYS A 138 19.46 1.12 11.45
CA LYS A 138 20.31 0.28 12.30
C LYS A 138 19.99 0.38 13.79
N SER A 139 19.48 1.52 14.25
CA SER A 139 19.14 1.71 15.66
C SER A 139 17.78 1.12 16.04
N VAL A 140 16.92 0.87 15.06
CA VAL A 140 15.55 0.38 15.26
C VAL A 140 15.41 -1.08 14.89
N ASN A 141 16.03 -1.50 13.77
CA ASN A 141 15.97 -2.88 13.31
C ASN A 141 17.06 -3.72 13.99
N ASP A 142 16.72 -4.95 14.30
CA ASP A 142 17.69 -5.96 14.73
C ASP A 142 18.06 -6.90 13.56
N ASP A 143 19.14 -7.67 13.74
CA ASP A 143 19.64 -8.56 12.69
C ASP A 143 18.85 -9.88 12.57
N GLU A 144 17.88 -10.16 13.45
CA GLU A 144 17.24 -11.46 13.61
C GLU A 144 15.75 -11.48 13.21
N SER A 145 15.13 -10.32 13.02
CA SER A 145 13.69 -10.21 12.76
C SER A 145 13.37 -9.49 11.44
N THR A 146 12.10 -9.43 11.10
CA THR A 146 11.63 -8.59 9.99
C THR A 146 11.83 -7.12 10.34
N ASP A 147 12.39 -6.33 9.41
CA ASP A 147 12.60 -4.90 9.60
C ASP A 147 11.33 -4.18 10.04
N LEU A 148 11.37 -3.59 11.23
CA LEU A 148 10.28 -2.77 11.77
C LEU A 148 10.18 -1.42 11.06
N LEU A 149 11.34 -0.85 10.69
CA LEU A 149 11.45 0.42 10.01
C LEU A 149 12.14 0.23 8.66
N VAL A 150 11.50 0.73 7.61
CA VAL A 150 12.05 0.69 6.24
C VAL A 150 12.02 2.08 5.62
N PHE A 151 12.90 2.32 4.65
CA PHE A 151 12.98 3.60 3.92
C PHE A 151 12.75 3.38 2.43
N THR A 152 11.92 4.25 1.85
CA THR A 152 11.66 4.29 0.41
C THR A 152 11.86 5.71 -0.12
N GLU A 153 12.67 5.85 -1.16
CA GLU A 153 12.75 7.06 -1.96
C GLU A 153 11.87 6.93 -3.20
N LEU A 154 10.98 7.90 -3.44
CA LEU A 154 10.18 8.01 -4.67
C LEU A 154 10.61 9.25 -5.43
N LYS A 155 11.21 9.06 -6.60
CA LYS A 155 11.71 10.12 -7.49
C LYS A 155 10.68 10.50 -8.54
N LEU A 156 11.00 11.55 -9.30
CA LEU A 156 10.19 11.98 -10.43
C LEU A 156 9.81 10.82 -11.37
N GLN A 157 10.78 9.93 -11.69
CA GLN A 157 10.52 8.81 -12.59
C GLN A 157 9.50 7.83 -12.00
N ASP A 158 9.61 7.51 -10.70
CA ASP A 158 8.72 6.58 -10.02
C ASP A 158 7.28 7.11 -9.97
N LEU A 159 7.14 8.43 -9.71
CA LEU A 159 5.85 9.13 -9.71
C LEU A 159 5.26 9.22 -11.13
N TYR A 160 6.10 9.52 -12.13
CA TYR A 160 5.69 9.58 -13.53
C TYR A 160 5.25 8.22 -14.06
N ASP A 161 6.02 7.18 -13.80
CA ASP A 161 5.70 5.81 -14.23
C ASP A 161 4.38 5.35 -13.61
N TYR A 162 4.15 5.69 -12.36
CA TYR A 162 2.87 5.44 -11.72
C TYR A 162 1.71 6.18 -12.40
N LEU A 163 1.87 7.47 -12.72
CA LEU A 163 0.82 8.27 -13.37
C LEU A 163 0.59 7.87 -14.82
N ALA A 164 1.67 7.55 -15.55
CA ALA A 164 1.61 7.20 -16.98
C ALA A 164 1.04 5.79 -17.22
N ASN A 165 1.42 4.84 -16.35
CA ASN A 165 1.07 3.43 -16.53
C ASN A 165 -0.09 2.99 -15.62
N GLY A 166 -0.55 3.88 -14.74
CA GLY A 166 -1.54 3.58 -13.70
C GLY A 166 -0.95 2.75 -12.56
N GLN A 167 -1.82 2.30 -11.68
CA GLN A 167 -1.46 1.22 -10.74
C GLN A 167 -1.27 -0.04 -11.58
N THR A 168 -0.05 -0.31 -11.99
CA THR A 168 0.22 -1.54 -12.71
C THR A 168 0.11 -2.69 -11.71
N SER A 169 -0.97 -3.45 -11.85
CA SER A 169 -1.04 -4.80 -11.28
C SER A 169 0.00 -5.73 -11.92
N ASP A 170 0.85 -5.18 -12.80
CA ASP A 170 1.77 -5.94 -13.65
C ASP A 170 2.80 -6.74 -12.86
N ASN A 171 3.04 -6.37 -11.62
CA ASN A 171 3.98 -7.05 -10.72
C ASN A 171 3.31 -7.96 -9.67
N ILE A 172 1.98 -8.10 -9.69
CA ILE A 172 1.33 -9.05 -8.79
C ILE A 172 1.41 -10.45 -9.40
N ILE A 173 2.13 -11.32 -8.73
CA ILE A 173 2.26 -12.73 -9.09
C ILE A 173 1.63 -13.55 -7.97
N LEU A 174 0.62 -14.35 -8.34
CA LEU A 174 0.03 -15.34 -7.44
C LEU A 174 0.52 -16.71 -7.90
N ASP A 175 1.49 -17.24 -7.19
CA ASP A 175 2.09 -18.53 -7.56
C ASP A 175 1.24 -19.69 -7.01
N ASP A 176 0.87 -20.44 -6.68
CA ASP A 176 0.18 -21.59 -6.12
C ASP A 176 -1.32 -21.39 -5.90
N VAL A 177 -2.02 -20.84 -6.92
CA VAL A 177 -3.47 -20.74 -6.88
C VAL A 177 -4.11 -22.10 -7.11
N LEU A 178 -4.73 -22.64 -6.07
CA LEU A 178 -5.47 -23.89 -6.13
C LEU A 178 -6.93 -23.62 -6.50
N LEU A 179 -7.36 -24.12 -7.66
CA LEU A 179 -8.76 -24.12 -8.07
C LEU A 179 -9.34 -25.54 -7.95
N SER A 180 -10.40 -25.70 -7.17
CA SER A 180 -11.19 -26.93 -7.10
C SER A 180 -12.39 -26.83 -8.03
N ASN A 181 -12.81 -27.96 -8.59
CA ASN A 181 -13.94 -28.06 -9.55
C ASN A 181 -13.76 -27.05 -10.70
N TRP A 182 -12.56 -26.98 -11.23
CA TRP A 182 -12.20 -25.99 -12.23
C TRP A 182 -12.56 -26.44 -13.66
N GLY A 183 -12.72 -25.47 -14.54
CA GLY A 183 -12.92 -25.68 -15.96
C GLY A 183 -12.44 -24.49 -16.78
N ILE A 184 -12.59 -24.60 -18.10
CA ILE A 184 -12.16 -23.60 -19.08
C ILE A 184 -13.36 -23.21 -19.94
N VAL A 185 -13.44 -21.92 -20.24
CA VAL A 185 -14.28 -21.35 -21.29
C VAL A 185 -13.36 -20.66 -22.29
N ASP A 186 -13.43 -21.02 -23.56
CA ASP A 186 -12.51 -20.52 -24.60
C ASP A 186 -13.12 -19.45 -25.53
N ASN A 187 -14.43 -19.15 -25.43
CA ASN A 187 -15.09 -18.22 -26.33
C ASN A 187 -15.98 -17.22 -25.55
N PRO A 188 -15.90 -15.90 -25.83
CA PRO A 188 -15.02 -15.21 -26.79
C PRO A 188 -13.58 -15.04 -26.28
N TYR A 189 -13.33 -15.20 -24.99
CA TYR A 189 -12.00 -15.12 -24.38
C TYR A 189 -11.74 -16.34 -23.52
N ARG A 190 -10.47 -16.74 -23.42
CA ARG A 190 -10.09 -17.83 -22.52
C ARG A 190 -10.25 -17.40 -21.07
N ALA A 191 -11.08 -18.10 -20.34
CA ALA A 191 -11.29 -17.91 -18.90
C ALA A 191 -11.24 -19.27 -18.18
N TYR A 192 -10.69 -19.25 -16.97
CA TYR A 192 -10.72 -20.38 -16.04
C TYR A 192 -11.72 -20.07 -14.94
N TYR A 193 -12.49 -21.05 -14.53
CA TYR A 193 -13.40 -20.93 -13.39
C TYR A 193 -13.16 -22.06 -12.41
N GLY A 194 -13.53 -21.84 -11.15
CA GLY A 194 -13.38 -22.81 -10.08
C GLY A 194 -13.70 -22.22 -8.73
N THR A 195 -13.47 -22.97 -7.69
CA THR A 195 -13.65 -22.53 -6.30
C THR A 195 -12.30 -22.44 -5.59
N ILE A 196 -12.15 -21.40 -4.77
CA ILE A 196 -10.99 -21.17 -3.91
C ILE A 196 -11.45 -20.90 -2.48
N PRO A 197 -10.64 -21.21 -1.47
CA PRO A 197 -10.92 -20.80 -0.10
C PRO A 197 -10.92 -19.27 0.02
N VAL A 198 -11.85 -18.70 0.80
CA VAL A 198 -11.90 -17.25 1.07
C VAL A 198 -10.63 -16.78 1.76
N SER A 199 -10.00 -17.63 2.58
CA SER A 199 -8.71 -17.34 3.22
C SER A 199 -7.60 -17.00 2.23
N ALA A 200 -7.57 -17.63 1.05
CA ALA A 200 -6.57 -17.31 0.02
C ALA A 200 -6.65 -15.85 -0.45
N ILE A 201 -7.88 -15.31 -0.59
CA ILE A 201 -8.09 -13.90 -0.94
C ILE A 201 -7.59 -12.99 0.18
N GLY A 202 -7.83 -13.36 1.43
CA GLY A 202 -7.33 -12.64 2.60
C GLY A 202 -5.80 -12.61 2.66
N GLU A 203 -5.13 -13.71 2.33
CA GLU A 203 -3.66 -13.79 2.26
C GLU A 203 -3.11 -12.92 1.12
N TRP A 204 -3.72 -12.95 -0.06
CA TRP A 204 -3.34 -12.07 -1.17
C TRP A 204 -3.52 -10.59 -0.81
N TYR A 205 -4.61 -10.27 -0.09
CA TYR A 205 -4.83 -8.90 0.37
C TYR A 205 -3.80 -8.46 1.42
N LYS A 206 -3.42 -9.34 2.34
CA LYS A 206 -2.33 -9.06 3.30
C LYS A 206 -1.01 -8.77 2.58
N GLN A 207 -0.72 -9.47 1.49
CA GLN A 207 0.53 -9.33 0.76
C GLN A 207 0.55 -8.11 -0.17
N TYR A 208 -0.55 -7.84 -0.87
CA TYR A 208 -0.59 -6.84 -1.95
C TYR A 208 -1.48 -5.63 -1.66
N GLY A 209 -2.31 -5.69 -0.62
CA GLY A 209 -3.22 -4.62 -0.22
C GLY A 209 -4.16 -4.20 -1.32
N ASN A 210 -4.49 -2.91 -1.35
CA ASN A 210 -5.38 -2.34 -2.36
C ASN A 210 -4.86 -2.44 -3.79
N ARG A 211 -3.56 -2.68 -4.00
CA ARG A 211 -2.99 -2.95 -5.34
C ARG A 211 -3.65 -4.14 -6.01
N LEU A 212 -4.11 -5.12 -5.22
CA LEU A 212 -4.84 -6.28 -5.72
C LEU A 212 -6.11 -5.88 -6.48
N PHE A 213 -6.70 -4.73 -6.16
CA PHE A 213 -7.94 -4.20 -6.72
C PHE A 213 -7.72 -3.02 -7.69
N ALA A 214 -6.50 -2.81 -8.18
CA ALA A 214 -6.14 -1.66 -8.99
C ALA A 214 -7.04 -1.44 -10.25
N LYS A 215 -7.55 -2.52 -10.85
CA LYS A 215 -8.48 -2.47 -11.99
C LYS A 215 -9.95 -2.62 -11.60
N ASN A 216 -10.25 -2.60 -10.29
CA ASN A 216 -11.64 -2.67 -9.83
C ASN A 216 -12.31 -1.29 -9.97
N ILE A 217 -13.36 -1.23 -10.76
CA ILE A 217 -14.13 0.01 -10.96
C ILE A 217 -15.04 0.37 -9.78
N ARG A 218 -15.18 -0.52 -8.81
CA ARG A 218 -15.97 -0.32 -7.60
C ARG A 218 -15.05 -0.23 -6.40
N TYR A 219 -14.89 0.98 -5.88
CA TYR A 219 -14.14 1.19 -4.65
C TYR A 219 -14.94 0.76 -3.42
N TYR A 220 -14.22 0.26 -2.42
CA TYR A 220 -14.80 -0.03 -1.12
C TYR A 220 -15.32 1.26 -0.47
N LYS A 221 -16.64 1.30 -0.21
CA LYS A 221 -17.32 2.48 0.36
C LYS A 221 -17.38 2.47 1.89
N GLY A 222 -16.53 1.70 2.55
CA GLY A 222 -16.55 1.59 4.01
C GLY A 222 -17.62 0.64 4.53
N SER A 223 -18.00 0.82 5.80
CA SER A 223 -19.03 0.01 6.44
C SER A 223 -20.42 0.47 5.96
N THR A 224 -20.99 -0.30 5.04
CA THR A 224 -22.38 -0.14 4.59
C THR A 224 -23.22 -1.29 5.13
N ASP A 225 -24.56 -1.15 5.16
CA ASP A 225 -25.48 -2.23 5.57
C ASP A 225 -25.25 -3.51 4.74
N VAL A 226 -24.93 -3.36 3.45
CA VAL A 226 -24.61 -4.48 2.56
C VAL A 226 -23.32 -5.18 2.98
N ASN A 227 -22.26 -4.41 3.24
CA ASN A 227 -20.98 -4.96 3.68
C ASN A 227 -21.08 -5.59 5.07
N GLN A 228 -21.91 -5.03 5.95
CA GLN A 228 -22.19 -5.63 7.25
C GLN A 228 -22.96 -6.95 7.08
N GLY A 229 -23.97 -7.00 6.22
CA GLY A 229 -24.70 -8.22 5.91
C GLY A 229 -23.82 -9.34 5.34
N ILE A 230 -22.87 -9.00 4.45
CA ILE A 230 -21.87 -9.96 3.94
C ILE A 230 -20.99 -10.50 5.07
N LYS A 231 -20.53 -9.62 5.96
CA LYS A 231 -19.72 -9.99 7.12
C LYS A 231 -20.50 -10.90 8.09
N ASP A 232 -21.75 -10.59 8.33
CA ASP A 232 -22.61 -11.37 9.22
C ASP A 232 -22.83 -12.80 8.67
N VAL A 233 -23.06 -12.95 7.37
CA VAL A 233 -23.14 -14.26 6.71
C VAL A 233 -21.82 -15.02 6.82
N LEU A 234 -20.69 -14.36 6.60
CA LEU A 234 -19.37 -15.00 6.68
C LEU A 234 -19.06 -15.52 8.10
N ILE A 235 -19.50 -14.79 9.14
CA ILE A 235 -19.25 -15.16 10.54
C ILE A 235 -20.27 -16.19 11.06
N ASN A 236 -21.56 -16.00 10.79
CA ASN A 236 -22.62 -16.74 11.42
C ASN A 236 -23.11 -17.94 10.60
N GLU A 237 -22.98 -17.88 9.27
CA GLU A 237 -23.48 -18.89 8.33
C GLU A 237 -22.48 -19.12 7.18
N PRO A 238 -21.20 -19.47 7.47
CA PRO A 238 -20.14 -19.55 6.46
C PRO A 238 -20.44 -20.54 5.33
N GLU A 239 -21.21 -21.60 5.59
CA GLU A 239 -21.63 -22.55 4.57
C GLU A 239 -22.60 -21.96 3.53
N LYS A 240 -23.31 -20.88 3.87
CA LYS A 240 -24.19 -20.18 2.95
C LYS A 240 -23.48 -19.10 2.15
N PHE A 241 -22.26 -18.70 2.55
CA PHE A 241 -21.50 -17.63 1.90
C PHE A 241 -21.33 -17.88 0.40
N PHE A 242 -21.03 -19.12 0.02
CA PHE A 242 -20.87 -19.52 -1.38
C PHE A 242 -22.12 -19.27 -2.24
N TYR A 243 -23.32 -19.46 -1.67
CA TYR A 243 -24.57 -19.34 -2.41
C TYR A 243 -25.12 -17.91 -2.46
N TYR A 244 -24.77 -17.08 -1.48
CA TYR A 244 -25.31 -15.71 -1.35
C TYR A 244 -24.40 -14.64 -1.93
N ASN A 245 -23.16 -14.99 -2.31
CA ASN A 245 -22.20 -14.03 -2.83
C ASN A 245 -21.86 -14.34 -4.29
N ASN A 246 -21.61 -13.26 -5.06
CA ASN A 246 -21.41 -13.35 -6.51
C ASN A 246 -20.05 -13.90 -6.92
N GLY A 247 -19.19 -14.30 -5.96
CA GLY A 247 -17.83 -14.69 -6.24
C GLY A 247 -16.95 -13.51 -6.67
N ILE A 248 -15.76 -13.80 -7.15
CA ILE A 248 -14.80 -12.82 -7.63
C ILE A 248 -14.39 -13.09 -9.06
N LYS A 249 -14.00 -12.04 -9.78
CA LYS A 249 -13.34 -12.12 -11.08
C LYS A 249 -11.91 -11.65 -10.95
N ILE A 250 -10.99 -12.36 -11.59
CA ILE A 250 -9.57 -12.03 -11.59
C ILE A 250 -9.16 -11.79 -13.04
N LEU A 251 -8.66 -10.59 -13.32
CA LEU A 251 -7.97 -10.28 -14.56
C LEU A 251 -6.48 -10.56 -14.35
N CYS A 252 -5.84 -11.19 -15.31
CA CYS A 252 -4.41 -11.44 -15.29
C CYS A 252 -3.84 -11.35 -16.72
N GLN A 253 -2.57 -11.00 -16.83
CA GLN A 253 -1.86 -10.93 -18.11
C GLN A 253 -1.49 -12.33 -18.61
N ARG A 254 -1.16 -13.24 -17.68
CA ARG A 254 -0.78 -14.61 -17.98
C ARG A 254 -1.35 -15.56 -16.94
N ILE A 255 -1.80 -16.72 -17.40
CA ILE A 255 -2.17 -17.87 -16.56
C ILE A 255 -1.33 -19.05 -17.01
N THR A 256 -0.61 -19.65 -16.07
CA THR A 256 0.16 -20.88 -16.31
C THR A 256 -0.38 -22.00 -15.43
N LYS A 257 -0.83 -23.07 -16.04
CA LYS A 257 -1.22 -24.28 -15.32
C LYS A 257 0.03 -25.06 -14.95
N LYS A 258 0.34 -25.17 -13.65
CA LYS A 258 1.51 -25.90 -13.13
C LYS A 258 1.25 -27.40 -13.01
N ALA A 259 0.10 -27.78 -12.48
CA ALA A 259 -0.28 -29.17 -12.28
C ALA A 259 -1.80 -29.36 -12.26
N ALA A 260 -2.25 -30.58 -12.45
CA ALA A 260 -3.62 -31.00 -12.20
C ALA A 260 -3.59 -32.30 -11.39
N TYR A 261 -4.32 -32.34 -10.30
CA TYR A 261 -4.42 -33.50 -9.43
C TYR A 261 -5.82 -34.09 -9.56
N SER A 262 -5.89 -35.36 -9.94
CA SER A 262 -7.13 -36.12 -10.02
C SER A 262 -7.24 -36.99 -8.76
N THR A 263 -7.62 -36.40 -7.63
CA THR A 263 -7.91 -37.17 -6.40
C THR A 263 -9.36 -36.96 -5.98
N GLY A 264 -10.31 -37.38 -6.83
CA GLY A 264 -11.75 -37.31 -6.52
C GLY A 264 -12.39 -35.93 -6.57
N ARG A 265 -11.60 -34.86 -6.71
CA ARG A 265 -12.00 -33.49 -7.05
C ARG A 265 -10.98 -33.00 -8.07
N ASP A 266 -11.46 -32.44 -9.18
CA ASP A 266 -10.57 -31.81 -10.16
C ASP A 266 -9.92 -30.57 -9.54
N VAL A 267 -8.68 -30.71 -9.06
CA VAL A 267 -7.89 -29.62 -8.50
C VAL A 267 -6.81 -29.25 -9.49
N GLY A 268 -6.77 -27.98 -9.87
CA GLY A 268 -5.73 -27.39 -10.71
C GLY A 268 -4.85 -26.44 -9.91
N LEU A 269 -3.53 -26.53 -10.11
CA LEU A 269 -2.56 -25.59 -9.58
C LEU A 269 -2.15 -24.61 -10.68
N PHE A 270 -2.28 -23.32 -10.43
CA PHE A 270 -2.05 -22.24 -11.38
C PHE A 270 -1.10 -21.19 -10.83
N ALA A 271 -0.32 -20.59 -11.73
CA ALA A 271 0.38 -19.33 -11.50
C ALA A 271 -0.29 -18.23 -12.32
N LEU A 272 -0.57 -17.10 -11.69
CA LEU A 272 -1.19 -15.91 -12.30
C LEU A 272 -0.21 -14.75 -12.22
N GLU A 273 0.01 -14.06 -13.34
CA GLU A 273 0.88 -12.88 -13.44
C GLU A 273 0.07 -11.66 -13.86
N GLY A 274 0.42 -10.47 -13.35
CA GLY A 274 -0.26 -9.20 -13.65
C GLY A 274 -1.70 -9.19 -13.16
N VAL A 275 -1.91 -9.60 -11.91
CA VAL A 275 -3.22 -9.90 -11.32
C VAL A 275 -3.94 -8.64 -10.85
N SER A 276 -5.23 -8.55 -11.15
CA SER A 276 -6.16 -7.63 -10.50
C SER A 276 -7.49 -8.31 -10.24
N VAL A 277 -7.98 -8.21 -9.01
CA VAL A 277 -9.32 -8.64 -8.63
C VAL A 277 -10.32 -7.56 -9.03
N VAL A 278 -11.33 -7.95 -9.79
CA VAL A 278 -12.41 -7.08 -10.26
C VAL A 278 -13.76 -7.75 -9.98
N ASN A 279 -14.76 -6.93 -9.72
CA ASN A 279 -16.13 -7.42 -9.53
C ASN A 279 -17.16 -6.51 -10.17
#